data_51a4bb0042a39aca4f34afa8c8ef7b55
#
_entry.id   51a4bb0042a39aca4f34afa8c8ef7b55
#
_cell.length_a   1.000
_cell.length_b   1.000
_cell.length_c   1.000
_cell.angle_alpha   90.00
_cell.angle_beta   90.00
_cell.angle_gamma   90.00
#
_symmetry.space_group_name_H-M   'P 1'
#
loop_
_entity.id
_entity.type
_entity.pdbx_description
1 polymer ?
#
loop_
_entity_poly.entity_id
_entity_poly.type
_entity_poly.pdbx_seq_one_letter_code
_entity_poly.pdbx_strand_id
1 'polypeptide(L)'
;MRRWTGVLMMVALSALVAAGPVLAAEVEVAAKKVAEGPVIDGKVDKGWDGVKATKVTASEGPQGDVEISLKAMYTDKEIYLLFQWPDKTMSLNRLYEFDGKEWKKVKGGEDRFNLMWDIANTMKEFPAKGCTAACHKQDKTVTLKTNGPTERLDVWHWKAQRSNPAGYADDQWLGHEVKKVGDEEIARDNDAKTAGGYSDNWDKEAKRPKYTFKEGVKPGPVLLKKDAVEIKDAGKFKAKERLPREVLEKPVGSRGDIEARGLWDKGRWTLEIKRARDTGDKVNDIQFTEMARPYYFGISVHDDEGDEEHSHTGRTALKLMLK
;
A
#
# COMPACT_ATOMS: atom_id res chain seq x y z
N MET A 1 -78.47 28.11 -26.54
CA MET A 1 -77.85 27.15 -25.62
C MET A 1 -76.35 27.11 -25.94
N ARG A 2 -75.51 27.84 -25.18
CA ARG A 2 -74.04 27.83 -25.33
C ARG A 2 -73.47 26.97 -24.21
N ARG A 3 -72.77 25.86 -24.58
CA ARG A 3 -72.04 25.02 -23.67
C ARG A 3 -70.66 25.60 -23.49
N TRP A 4 -70.27 25.90 -22.24
CA TRP A 4 -68.93 26.23 -21.85
C TRP A 4 -68.20 24.92 -21.40
N THR A 5 -67.12 24.57 -22.08
CA THR A 5 -66.21 23.50 -21.67
C THR A 5 -65.06 24.17 -20.93
N GLY A 6 -65.04 23.97 -19.63
CA GLY A 6 -63.89 24.37 -18.76
C GLY A 6 -62.71 23.39 -18.91
N VAL A 7 -61.57 23.94 -19.29
CA VAL A 7 -60.29 23.22 -19.29
C VAL A 7 -59.67 23.37 -17.90
N LEU A 8 -59.57 22.26 -17.16
CA LEU A 8 -58.77 22.19 -15.92
C LEU A 8 -57.29 22.09 -16.29
N MET A 9 -56.51 23.11 -15.98
CA MET A 9 -55.05 23.12 -16.09
C MET A 9 -54.46 22.52 -14.82
N MET A 10 -53.98 21.25 -14.87
CA MET A 10 -53.21 20.67 -13.79
C MET A 10 -51.81 21.25 -13.82
N VAL A 11 -51.46 22.01 -12.80
CA VAL A 11 -50.08 22.47 -12.54
C VAL A 11 -49.36 21.33 -11.79
N ALA A 12 -48.49 20.63 -12.48
CA ALA A 12 -47.60 19.67 -11.85
C ALA A 12 -46.45 20.41 -11.13
N LEU A 13 -46.48 20.42 -9.81
CA LEU A 13 -45.39 20.95 -8.97
C LEU A 13 -44.27 19.92 -8.92
N SER A 14 -43.25 20.10 -9.74
CA SER A 14 -42.02 19.27 -9.68
C SER A 14 -41.21 19.71 -8.48
N ALA A 15 -41.21 18.92 -7.41
CA ALA A 15 -40.31 19.12 -6.30
C ALA A 15 -38.89 18.76 -6.72
N LEU A 16 -38.04 19.75 -6.92
CA LEU A 16 -36.60 19.57 -7.06
C LEU A 16 -36.06 19.14 -5.69
N VAL A 17 -35.79 17.85 -5.51
CA VAL A 17 -35.02 17.37 -4.38
C VAL A 17 -33.55 17.75 -4.64
N ALA A 18 -33.10 18.83 -4.05
CA ALA A 18 -31.66 19.14 -4.01
C ALA A 18 -30.93 18.04 -3.24
N ALA A 19 -30.21 17.18 -3.95
CA ALA A 19 -29.27 16.26 -3.31
C ALA A 19 -28.18 17.13 -2.66
N GLY A 20 -28.24 17.27 -1.35
CA GLY A 20 -27.15 17.88 -0.58
C GLY A 20 -25.86 17.05 -0.75
N PRO A 21 -24.68 17.64 -0.54
CA PRO A 21 -23.45 16.90 -0.60
C PRO A 21 -23.51 15.75 0.38
N VAL A 22 -23.37 14.51 -0.11
CA VAL A 22 -23.20 13.35 0.72
C VAL A 22 -21.81 13.52 1.38
N LEU A 23 -21.79 13.92 2.64
CA LEU A 23 -20.56 13.90 3.42
C LEU A 23 -20.07 12.46 3.47
N ALA A 24 -18.83 12.23 3.06
CA ALA A 24 -18.19 10.92 3.21
C ALA A 24 -18.28 10.48 4.68
N ALA A 25 -18.61 9.21 4.91
CA ALA A 25 -18.64 8.67 6.26
C ALA A 25 -17.23 8.77 6.85
N GLU A 26 -17.08 9.47 7.98
CA GLU A 26 -15.81 9.60 8.68
C GLU A 26 -15.63 8.42 9.62
N VAL A 27 -14.49 7.73 9.52
CA VAL A 27 -14.12 6.62 10.39
C VAL A 27 -12.91 6.99 11.23
N GLU A 28 -13.10 7.01 12.54
CA GLU A 28 -12.02 7.28 13.50
C GLU A 28 -11.37 6.00 13.98
N VAL A 29 -10.05 5.96 13.88
CA VAL A 29 -9.18 4.94 14.46
C VAL A 29 -8.50 5.52 15.69
N ALA A 30 -8.90 5.06 16.87
CA ALA A 30 -8.30 5.48 18.12
C ALA A 30 -7.03 4.68 18.40
N ALA A 31 -5.88 5.32 18.40
CA ALA A 31 -4.63 4.71 18.83
C ALA A 31 -4.52 4.76 20.37
N LYS A 32 -4.33 3.61 20.99
CA LYS A 32 -4.23 3.47 22.45
C LYS A 32 -2.78 3.71 22.91
N LYS A 33 -2.58 4.56 23.92
CA LYS A 33 -1.27 4.69 24.57
C LYS A 33 -0.92 3.43 25.35
N VAL A 34 0.31 2.93 25.16
CA VAL A 34 0.86 1.77 25.89
C VAL A 34 2.27 2.08 26.38
N ALA A 35 2.73 1.38 27.42
CA ALA A 35 4.09 1.53 27.95
C ALA A 35 5.12 0.90 27.00
N GLU A 36 4.78 -0.27 26.46
CA GLU A 36 5.63 -1.04 25.53
C GLU A 36 4.79 -1.51 24.35
N GLY A 37 5.37 -1.51 23.15
CA GLY A 37 4.71 -1.98 21.94
C GLY A 37 4.88 -3.48 21.73
N PRO A 38 4.14 -4.07 20.78
CA PRO A 38 4.22 -5.47 20.42
C PRO A 38 5.53 -5.79 19.68
N VAL A 39 5.87 -7.07 19.61
CA VAL A 39 6.89 -7.56 18.69
C VAL A 39 6.31 -7.57 17.28
N ILE A 40 7.07 -7.06 16.30
CA ILE A 40 6.63 -7.01 14.90
C ILE A 40 7.03 -8.32 14.21
N ASP A 41 6.17 -9.34 14.30
CA ASP A 41 6.45 -10.68 13.74
C ASP A 41 5.35 -11.19 12.78
N GLY A 42 4.30 -10.39 12.56
CA GLY A 42 3.14 -10.72 11.71
C GLY A 42 2.09 -11.56 12.42
N LYS A 43 2.14 -11.66 13.74
CA LYS A 43 1.14 -12.40 14.53
C LYS A 43 0.41 -11.49 15.50
N VAL A 44 -0.85 -11.80 15.74
CA VAL A 44 -1.63 -11.12 16.77
C VAL A 44 -1.27 -11.73 18.12
N ASP A 45 -0.41 -11.08 18.86
CA ASP A 45 -0.02 -11.47 20.21
C ASP A 45 -0.82 -10.73 21.29
N LYS A 46 -0.50 -11.00 22.56
CA LYS A 46 -1.15 -10.37 23.72
C LYS A 46 -0.95 -8.85 23.78
N GLY A 47 0.07 -8.31 23.10
CA GLY A 47 0.30 -6.86 23.02
C GLY A 47 -0.90 -6.12 22.41
N TRP A 48 -1.65 -6.80 21.54
CA TRP A 48 -2.84 -6.25 20.90
C TRP A 48 -4.15 -6.46 21.70
N ASP A 49 -4.09 -7.11 22.86
CA ASP A 49 -5.27 -7.30 23.71
C ASP A 49 -5.76 -5.96 24.26
N GLY A 50 -7.08 -5.81 24.28
CA GLY A 50 -7.72 -4.56 24.76
C GLY A 50 -7.50 -3.33 23.85
N VAL A 51 -6.90 -3.50 22.67
CA VAL A 51 -6.89 -2.47 21.60
C VAL A 51 -8.13 -2.67 20.72
N LYS A 52 -8.96 -1.63 20.62
CA LYS A 52 -10.18 -1.67 19.83
C LYS A 52 -9.86 -1.80 18.34
N ALA A 53 -10.47 -2.78 17.69
CA ALA A 53 -10.43 -2.89 16.24
C ALA A 53 -11.45 -1.95 15.58
N THR A 54 -11.03 -1.29 14.51
CA THR A 54 -11.89 -0.53 13.60
C THR A 54 -11.97 -1.30 12.28
N LYS A 55 -13.17 -1.42 11.71
CA LYS A 55 -13.37 -2.05 10.41
C LYS A 55 -13.54 -0.99 9.35
N VAL A 56 -12.88 -1.18 8.22
CA VAL A 56 -12.98 -0.34 7.03
C VAL A 56 -13.11 -1.23 5.80
N THR A 57 -13.76 -0.73 4.76
CA THR A 57 -13.91 -1.45 3.50
C THR A 57 -13.09 -0.75 2.41
N ALA A 58 -12.20 -1.50 1.79
CA ALA A 58 -11.56 -1.11 0.53
C ALA A 58 -12.37 -1.69 -0.63
N SER A 59 -12.68 -0.86 -1.63
CA SER A 59 -13.57 -1.19 -2.75
C SER A 59 -12.93 -0.83 -4.10
N GLU A 60 -13.66 -1.09 -5.17
CA GLU A 60 -13.34 -0.69 -6.56
C GLU A 60 -12.18 -1.46 -7.21
N GLY A 61 -11.58 -2.42 -6.51
CA GLY A 61 -10.57 -3.31 -7.08
C GLY A 61 -11.16 -4.56 -7.72
N PRO A 62 -10.33 -5.36 -8.44
CA PRO A 62 -10.78 -6.55 -9.15
C PRO A 62 -11.28 -7.67 -8.23
N GLN A 63 -10.84 -7.71 -6.98
CA GLN A 63 -11.31 -8.66 -5.98
C GLN A 63 -12.63 -8.25 -5.30
N GLY A 64 -13.20 -7.06 -5.64
CA GLY A 64 -14.39 -6.50 -5.00
C GLY A 64 -14.08 -5.86 -3.65
N ASP A 65 -15.08 -5.87 -2.75
CA ASP A 65 -14.96 -5.28 -1.42
C ASP A 65 -14.10 -6.14 -0.51
N VAL A 66 -13.11 -5.51 0.13
CA VAL A 66 -12.20 -6.12 1.10
C VAL A 66 -12.42 -5.48 2.47
N GLU A 67 -12.95 -6.23 3.42
CA GLU A 67 -13.06 -5.78 4.81
C GLU A 67 -11.70 -5.85 5.51
N ILE A 68 -11.20 -4.73 5.98
CA ILE A 68 -9.93 -4.61 6.69
C ILE A 68 -10.22 -4.31 8.15
N SER A 69 -9.68 -5.12 9.05
CA SER A 69 -9.64 -4.85 10.49
C SER A 69 -8.35 -4.12 10.83
N LEU A 70 -8.46 -2.96 11.48
CA LEU A 70 -7.33 -2.11 11.86
C LEU A 70 -7.32 -1.88 13.38
N LYS A 71 -6.17 -2.08 14.02
CA LYS A 71 -5.88 -1.65 15.39
C LYS A 71 -4.69 -0.70 15.38
N ALA A 72 -4.68 0.25 16.32
CA ALA A 72 -3.58 1.20 16.48
C ALA A 72 -3.21 1.38 17.95
N MET A 73 -1.91 1.47 18.23
CA MET A 73 -1.40 1.86 19.55
C MET A 73 -0.11 2.69 19.38
N TYR A 74 0.32 3.34 20.45
CA TYR A 74 1.54 4.11 20.43
C TYR A 74 2.22 4.14 21.80
N THR A 75 3.54 4.30 21.78
CA THR A 75 4.36 4.66 22.94
C THR A 75 4.76 6.12 22.86
N ASP A 76 5.61 6.59 23.75
CA ASP A 76 6.15 7.95 23.64
C ASP A 76 7.04 8.14 22.39
N LYS A 77 7.58 7.05 21.84
CA LYS A 77 8.54 7.10 20.73
C LYS A 77 8.01 6.54 19.42
N GLU A 78 7.12 5.57 19.44
CA GLU A 78 6.74 4.77 18.28
C GLU A 78 5.22 4.65 18.12
N ILE A 79 4.78 4.48 16.88
CA ILE A 79 3.41 4.11 16.53
C ILE A 79 3.40 2.69 15.97
N TYR A 80 2.34 1.96 16.29
CA TYR A 80 2.12 0.57 15.90
C TYR A 80 0.75 0.41 15.28
N LEU A 81 0.71 -0.24 14.11
CA LEU A 81 -0.52 -0.52 13.39
C LEU A 81 -0.60 -2.02 13.10
N LEU A 82 -1.78 -2.59 13.26
CA LEU A 82 -2.09 -3.97 12.91
C LEU A 82 -3.24 -3.99 11.91
N PHE A 83 -3.02 -4.61 10.78
CA PHE A 83 -4.03 -4.81 9.73
C PHE A 83 -4.29 -6.29 9.52
N GLN A 84 -5.55 -6.64 9.32
CA GLN A 84 -5.94 -7.98 8.92
C GLN A 84 -7.00 -7.90 7.82
N TRP A 85 -6.80 -8.62 6.72
CA TRP A 85 -7.76 -8.70 5.61
C TRP A 85 -7.81 -10.09 5.00
N PRO A 86 -8.97 -10.51 4.45
CA PRO A 86 -9.09 -11.76 3.73
C PRO A 86 -8.32 -11.69 2.41
N ASP A 87 -7.62 -12.76 2.10
CA ASP A 87 -6.93 -12.96 0.84
C ASP A 87 -6.82 -14.48 0.59
N LYS A 88 -7.39 -14.95 -0.49
CA LYS A 88 -7.51 -16.39 -0.76
C LYS A 88 -6.16 -17.04 -1.06
N THR A 89 -5.21 -16.28 -1.57
CA THR A 89 -3.90 -16.75 -2.01
C THR A 89 -2.79 -15.90 -1.41
N MET A 90 -1.63 -16.48 -1.24
CA MET A 90 -0.40 -15.73 -0.96
C MET A 90 0.35 -15.57 -2.28
N SER A 91 0.28 -14.41 -2.89
CA SER A 91 0.85 -14.19 -4.22
C SER A 91 2.28 -13.67 -4.13
N LEU A 92 3.22 -14.48 -4.64
CA LEU A 92 4.66 -14.20 -4.69
C LEU A 92 5.18 -14.57 -6.09
N ASN A 93 4.57 -13.96 -7.15
CA ASN A 93 4.76 -14.37 -8.55
C ASN A 93 5.79 -13.52 -9.30
N ARG A 94 6.55 -12.69 -8.60
CA ARG A 94 7.65 -11.93 -9.22
C ARG A 94 8.86 -12.83 -9.44
N LEU A 95 8.72 -13.72 -10.43
CA LEU A 95 9.70 -14.78 -10.73
C LEU A 95 10.07 -14.74 -12.19
N TYR A 96 11.24 -15.26 -12.50
CA TYR A 96 11.62 -15.75 -13.82
C TYR A 96 11.45 -17.27 -13.83
N GLU A 97 11.00 -17.83 -14.95
CA GLU A 97 10.94 -19.27 -15.20
C GLU A 97 11.74 -19.62 -16.45
N PHE A 98 12.57 -20.64 -16.35
CA PHE A 98 13.30 -21.19 -17.49
C PHE A 98 12.44 -22.20 -18.25
N ASP A 99 12.15 -21.96 -19.54
CA ASP A 99 11.30 -22.86 -20.34
C ASP A 99 12.08 -24.03 -20.99
N GLY A 100 13.38 -24.12 -20.74
CA GLY A 100 14.30 -25.07 -21.35
C GLY A 100 15.16 -24.45 -22.47
N LYS A 101 14.85 -23.20 -22.85
CA LYS A 101 15.59 -22.44 -23.88
C LYS A 101 15.93 -21.04 -23.42
N GLU A 102 14.97 -20.35 -22.79
CA GLU A 102 15.12 -18.98 -22.34
C GLU A 102 14.38 -18.72 -21.00
N TRP A 103 14.73 -17.64 -20.34
CA TRP A 103 14.08 -17.19 -19.13
C TRP A 103 12.95 -16.22 -19.44
N LYS A 104 11.76 -16.46 -18.88
CA LYS A 104 10.56 -15.63 -19.04
C LYS A 104 10.06 -15.14 -17.69
N LYS A 105 9.44 -13.96 -17.69
CA LYS A 105 8.70 -13.50 -16.50
C LYS A 105 7.48 -14.38 -16.29
N VAL A 106 7.29 -14.85 -15.06
CA VAL A 106 6.04 -15.52 -14.66
C VAL A 106 4.93 -14.47 -14.66
N LYS A 107 3.73 -14.87 -15.08
CA LYS A 107 2.54 -14.03 -15.03
C LYS A 107 2.10 -13.84 -13.58
N GLY A 108 1.52 -12.66 -13.28
CA GLY A 108 1.10 -12.27 -11.95
C GLY A 108 2.11 -11.37 -11.24
N GLY A 109 1.77 -10.96 -10.05
CA GLY A 109 2.51 -10.03 -9.22
C GLY A 109 2.76 -10.52 -7.81
N GLU A 110 2.58 -9.63 -6.88
CA GLU A 110 2.66 -9.90 -5.44
C GLU A 110 1.55 -9.15 -4.70
N ASP A 111 1.14 -9.67 -3.55
CA ASP A 111 0.23 -8.96 -2.67
C ASP A 111 0.93 -7.72 -2.09
N ARG A 112 0.19 -6.61 -2.01
CA ARG A 112 0.70 -5.34 -1.49
C ARG A 112 -0.34 -4.67 -0.60
N PHE A 113 0.17 -3.84 0.30
CA PHE A 113 -0.66 -2.99 1.15
C PHE A 113 -0.01 -1.61 1.24
N ASN A 114 -0.79 -0.57 0.98
CA ASN A 114 -0.31 0.80 1.08
C ASN A 114 -1.11 1.59 2.08
N LEU A 115 -0.41 2.44 2.82
CA LEU A 115 -0.97 3.56 3.56
C LEU A 115 -0.51 4.85 2.88
N MET A 116 -1.43 5.79 2.74
CA MET A 116 -1.13 7.13 2.23
C MET A 116 -1.61 8.14 3.27
N TRP A 117 -0.69 8.92 3.83
CA TRP A 117 -0.94 9.88 4.90
C TRP A 117 -0.86 11.31 4.38
N ASP A 118 -1.79 12.17 4.79
CA ASP A 118 -1.71 13.60 4.51
C ASP A 118 -0.78 14.30 5.51
N ILE A 119 0.42 14.65 5.06
CA ILE A 119 1.41 15.35 5.88
C ILE A 119 0.90 16.76 6.20
N ALA A 120 0.87 17.09 7.49
CA ALA A 120 0.45 18.39 8.00
C ALA A 120 -0.99 18.82 7.60
N ASN A 121 -1.85 17.92 7.13
CA ASN A 121 -3.22 18.18 6.66
C ASN A 121 -3.25 19.30 5.59
N THR A 122 -2.33 19.25 4.65
CA THR A 122 -2.18 20.26 3.61
C THR A 122 -3.13 20.04 2.42
N MET A 123 -3.53 18.81 2.18
CA MET A 123 -4.39 18.47 1.08
C MET A 123 -5.87 18.58 1.46
N LYS A 124 -6.53 19.70 1.14
CA LYS A 124 -7.90 20.03 1.58
C LYS A 124 -8.95 18.97 1.25
N GLU A 125 -8.80 18.27 0.13
CA GLU A 125 -9.75 17.26 -0.30
C GLU A 125 -9.52 15.88 0.33
N PHE A 126 -8.36 15.65 0.91
CA PHE A 126 -7.97 14.35 1.45
C PHE A 126 -8.89 13.85 2.57
N PRO A 127 -9.36 14.67 3.52
CA PRO A 127 -10.32 14.23 4.53
C PRO A 127 -11.64 13.68 3.97
N ALA A 128 -12.07 14.18 2.81
CA ALA A 128 -13.32 13.75 2.18
C ALA A 128 -13.13 12.65 1.12
N LYS A 129 -11.97 12.59 0.48
CA LYS A 129 -11.71 11.72 -0.67
C LYS A 129 -10.64 10.65 -0.40
N GLY A 130 -9.93 10.71 0.75
CA GLY A 130 -8.82 9.80 1.04
C GLY A 130 -7.79 9.77 -0.09
N CYS A 131 -7.25 8.59 -0.39
CA CYS A 131 -6.23 8.44 -1.43
C CYS A 131 -6.70 8.84 -2.84
N THR A 132 -8.01 8.84 -3.13
CA THR A 132 -8.52 9.30 -4.44
C THR A 132 -8.38 10.80 -4.67
N ALA A 133 -8.08 11.58 -3.63
CA ALA A 133 -7.74 12.99 -3.78
C ALA A 133 -6.45 13.19 -4.60
N ALA A 134 -5.53 12.24 -4.56
CA ALA A 134 -4.24 12.27 -5.26
C ALA A 134 -4.16 11.33 -6.47
N CYS A 135 -5.12 10.43 -6.61
CA CYS A 135 -5.19 9.49 -7.73
C CYS A 135 -6.24 9.99 -8.74
N HIS A 136 -5.78 10.44 -9.89
CA HIS A 136 -6.63 10.98 -10.96
C HIS A 136 -6.59 10.02 -12.14
N LYS A 137 -7.74 9.45 -12.48
CA LYS A 137 -7.92 8.65 -13.69
C LYS A 137 -8.70 9.48 -14.72
N GLN A 138 -8.06 9.79 -15.83
CA GLN A 138 -8.71 10.46 -16.95
C GLN A 138 -8.52 9.56 -18.19
N ASP A 139 -9.62 9.03 -18.70
CA ASP A 139 -9.65 8.03 -19.76
C ASP A 139 -8.80 6.79 -19.41
N LYS A 140 -7.69 6.60 -20.12
CA LYS A 140 -6.74 5.49 -19.89
C LYS A 140 -5.49 5.90 -19.12
N THR A 141 -5.32 7.20 -18.85
CA THR A 141 -4.13 7.71 -18.17
C THR A 141 -4.39 7.81 -16.68
N VAL A 142 -3.54 7.18 -15.88
CA VAL A 142 -3.54 7.34 -14.43
C VAL A 142 -2.50 8.39 -14.08
N THR A 143 -2.95 9.43 -13.36
CA THR A 143 -2.05 10.44 -12.80
C THR A 143 -2.08 10.34 -11.28
N LEU A 144 -0.95 10.02 -10.68
CA LEU A 144 -0.76 9.92 -9.24
C LEU A 144 0.09 11.10 -8.77
N LYS A 145 -0.56 12.14 -8.22
CA LYS A 145 0.09 13.37 -7.74
C LYS A 145 -0.79 14.13 -6.77
N THR A 146 -0.21 15.05 -6.00
CA THR A 146 -0.96 16.05 -5.21
C THR A 146 -1.53 17.16 -6.11
N ASN A 147 -2.50 17.92 -5.60
CA ASN A 147 -3.17 18.99 -6.38
C ASN A 147 -2.33 20.28 -6.47
N GLY A 148 -1.36 20.45 -5.58
CA GLY A 148 -0.52 21.64 -5.54
C GLY A 148 0.90 21.36 -5.04
N PRO A 149 1.85 22.27 -5.34
CA PRO A 149 3.28 22.06 -5.04
C PRO A 149 3.60 22.10 -3.54
N THR A 150 2.70 22.62 -2.71
CA THR A 150 2.85 22.65 -1.25
C THR A 150 2.23 21.46 -0.53
N GLU A 151 1.52 20.61 -1.27
CA GLU A 151 0.92 19.40 -0.74
C GLU A 151 1.90 18.23 -0.83
N ARG A 152 1.92 17.39 0.20
CA ARG A 152 2.78 16.21 0.27
C ARG A 152 2.06 15.10 1.01
N LEU A 153 2.19 13.88 0.48
CA LEU A 153 1.68 12.66 1.12
C LEU A 153 2.85 11.72 1.41
N ASP A 154 2.84 11.12 2.59
CA ASP A 154 3.73 10.05 2.98
C ASP A 154 3.09 8.71 2.57
N VAL A 155 3.84 7.79 1.95
CA VAL A 155 3.33 6.54 1.39
C VAL A 155 4.12 5.36 1.93
N TRP A 156 3.51 4.58 2.80
CA TRP A 156 4.07 3.35 3.35
C TRP A 156 3.65 2.16 2.47
N HIS A 157 4.58 1.61 1.72
CA HIS A 157 4.29 0.60 0.72
C HIS A 157 4.86 -0.77 1.10
N TRP A 158 4.06 -1.58 1.80
CA TRP A 158 4.41 -2.96 2.08
C TRP A 158 4.17 -3.86 0.86
N LYS A 159 5.10 -4.80 0.63
CA LYS A 159 5.12 -5.72 -0.51
C LYS A 159 5.45 -7.12 -0.01
N ALA A 160 4.57 -8.09 -0.24
CA ALA A 160 4.68 -9.44 0.29
C ALA A 160 5.98 -10.15 -0.13
N GLN A 161 6.45 -9.93 -1.36
CA GLN A 161 7.65 -10.57 -1.88
C GLN A 161 8.91 -9.70 -1.76
N ARG A 162 8.81 -8.37 -1.97
CA ARG A 162 9.98 -7.50 -2.08
C ARG A 162 10.45 -6.86 -0.77
N SER A 163 9.53 -6.47 0.11
CA SER A 163 9.89 -5.79 1.36
C SER A 163 9.66 -6.65 2.61
N ASN A 164 8.57 -7.40 2.66
CA ASN A 164 8.23 -8.24 3.81
C ASN A 164 9.33 -9.21 4.25
N PRO A 165 10.02 -9.96 3.35
CA PRO A 165 11.07 -10.88 3.76
C PRO A 165 12.27 -10.20 4.42
N ALA A 166 12.51 -8.93 4.07
CA ALA A 166 13.56 -8.12 4.67
C ALA A 166 13.08 -7.29 5.89
N GLY A 167 11.79 -7.38 6.26
CA GLY A 167 11.23 -6.82 7.49
C GLY A 167 10.96 -5.33 7.47
N TYR A 168 10.50 -4.79 6.34
CA TYR A 168 10.19 -3.38 6.22
C TYR A 168 9.02 -3.13 5.24
N ALA A 169 8.46 -1.92 5.27
CA ALA A 169 7.70 -1.35 4.17
C ALA A 169 8.54 -0.25 3.51
N ASP A 170 8.46 -0.11 2.18
CA ASP A 170 9.13 1.01 1.51
C ASP A 170 8.53 2.32 1.98
N ASP A 171 9.36 3.21 2.48
CA ASP A 171 9.00 4.59 2.73
C ASP A 171 9.15 5.41 1.46
N GLN A 172 8.07 6.06 1.06
CA GLN A 172 7.91 6.78 -0.18
C GLN A 172 7.12 8.06 0.08
N TRP A 173 7.23 9.01 -0.80
CA TRP A 173 6.42 10.22 -0.77
C TRP A 173 5.75 10.49 -2.11
N LEU A 174 4.64 11.22 -2.08
CA LEU A 174 3.93 11.69 -3.25
C LEU A 174 3.88 13.22 -3.23
N GLY A 175 4.31 13.80 -4.33
CA GLY A 175 4.32 15.26 -4.53
C GLY A 175 3.47 15.68 -5.74
N HIS A 176 3.80 16.85 -6.28
CA HIS A 176 3.06 17.47 -7.38
C HIS A 176 3.72 17.29 -8.75
N GLU A 177 5.05 17.20 -8.79
CA GLU A 177 5.80 17.14 -10.05
C GLU A 177 5.84 15.70 -10.57
N VAL A 178 5.19 15.48 -11.72
CA VAL A 178 5.08 14.16 -12.33
C VAL A 178 6.31 13.80 -13.18
N LYS A 179 6.63 12.50 -13.14
CA LYS A 179 7.54 11.86 -14.09
C LYS A 179 6.71 10.90 -14.94
N LYS A 180 6.99 10.82 -16.25
CA LYS A 180 6.34 9.81 -17.09
C LYS A 180 6.94 8.44 -16.83
N VAL A 181 6.08 7.46 -16.55
CA VAL A 181 6.43 6.04 -16.37
C VAL A 181 5.52 5.23 -17.30
N GLY A 182 5.98 4.95 -18.51
CA GLY A 182 5.12 4.40 -19.56
C GLY A 182 4.03 5.40 -19.96
N ASP A 183 2.77 4.98 -19.87
CA ASP A 183 1.60 5.81 -20.14
C ASP A 183 1.07 6.56 -18.90
N GLU A 184 1.74 6.42 -17.76
CA GLU A 184 1.34 7.01 -16.48
C GLU A 184 2.14 8.27 -16.14
N GLU A 185 1.52 9.15 -15.37
CA GLU A 185 2.13 10.35 -14.81
C GLU A 185 2.19 10.22 -13.30
N ILE A 186 3.38 9.96 -12.76
CA ILE A 186 3.57 9.64 -11.34
C ILE A 186 4.52 10.65 -10.68
N ALA A 187 4.04 11.30 -9.61
CA ALA A 187 4.83 12.18 -8.76
C ALA A 187 5.31 11.50 -7.47
N ARG A 188 5.34 10.15 -7.46
CA ARG A 188 5.84 9.35 -6.34
C ARG A 188 7.33 9.09 -6.48
N ASP A 189 8.05 9.20 -5.37
CA ASP A 189 9.45 8.79 -5.27
C ASP A 189 9.71 8.03 -3.95
N ASN A 190 10.87 7.41 -3.85
CA ASN A 190 11.29 6.72 -2.63
C ASN A 190 12.08 7.68 -1.75
N ASP A 191 11.97 7.48 -0.47
CA ASP A 191 12.83 8.15 0.48
C ASP A 191 14.30 7.77 0.33
N ALA A 192 15.17 8.57 0.93
CA ALA A 192 16.60 8.41 0.78
C ALA A 192 17.11 7.11 1.43
N LYS A 193 18.06 6.48 0.76
CA LYS A 193 18.82 5.35 1.30
C LYS A 193 20.30 5.47 0.95
N THR A 194 21.15 4.91 1.80
CA THR A 194 22.59 4.81 1.56
C THR A 194 23.01 3.43 1.06
N ALA A 195 22.20 2.39 1.34
CA ALA A 195 22.45 1.01 0.93
C ALA A 195 21.15 0.19 0.92
N GLY A 196 21.20 -1.04 0.41
CA GLY A 196 20.11 -2.01 0.48
C GLY A 196 18.94 -1.69 -0.46
N GLY A 197 17.78 -2.21 -0.11
CA GLY A 197 16.58 -2.26 -0.94
C GLY A 197 16.54 -3.53 -1.79
N TYR A 198 15.59 -3.60 -2.70
CA TYR A 198 15.56 -4.66 -3.70
C TYR A 198 16.19 -4.17 -5.02
N SER A 199 16.90 -5.06 -5.69
CA SER A 199 17.54 -4.81 -6.98
C SER A 199 17.13 -5.87 -7.99
N ASP A 200 17.01 -5.49 -9.26
CA ASP A 200 16.65 -6.43 -10.33
C ASP A 200 17.71 -7.54 -10.44
N ASN A 201 17.22 -8.77 -10.50
CA ASN A 201 18.04 -9.99 -10.67
C ASN A 201 18.16 -10.36 -12.15
N TRP A 202 18.39 -9.39 -13.04
CA TRP A 202 18.48 -9.64 -14.47
C TRP A 202 19.80 -9.16 -15.07
N ASP A 203 20.45 -10.07 -15.78
CA ASP A 203 21.61 -9.76 -16.62
C ASP A 203 21.11 -9.52 -18.06
N LYS A 204 21.23 -8.27 -18.52
CA LYS A 204 20.73 -7.86 -19.85
C LYS A 204 21.54 -8.44 -21.00
N GLU A 205 22.84 -8.66 -20.79
CA GLU A 205 23.75 -9.19 -21.81
C GLU A 205 23.59 -10.70 -21.92
N ALA A 206 23.60 -11.40 -20.79
CA ALA A 206 23.42 -12.84 -20.72
C ALA A 206 21.94 -13.28 -20.88
N LYS A 207 20.96 -12.36 -20.87
CA LYS A 207 19.51 -12.59 -20.97
C LYS A 207 19.00 -13.65 -19.99
N ARG A 208 19.44 -13.58 -18.73
CA ARG A 208 19.12 -14.51 -17.66
C ARG A 208 19.19 -13.84 -16.30
N PRO A 209 18.67 -14.49 -15.24
CA PRO A 209 18.94 -14.05 -13.87
C PRO A 209 20.44 -14.00 -13.59
N LYS A 210 20.87 -12.99 -12.84
CA LYS A 210 22.27 -12.78 -12.46
C LYS A 210 22.66 -13.65 -11.27
N TYR A 211 21.74 -13.82 -10.31
CA TYR A 211 21.98 -14.55 -9.06
C TYR A 211 21.03 -15.71 -8.88
N THR A 212 21.50 -16.75 -8.19
CA THR A 212 20.76 -17.89 -7.70
C THR A 212 21.01 -18.08 -6.20
N PHE A 213 20.42 -19.11 -5.61
CA PHE A 213 20.62 -19.46 -4.21
C PHE A 213 21.98 -20.12 -3.99
N LYS A 214 22.69 -19.71 -2.93
CA LYS A 214 23.90 -20.40 -2.50
C LYS A 214 23.60 -21.84 -2.06
N GLU A 215 24.61 -22.69 -2.08
CA GLU A 215 24.51 -24.08 -1.63
C GLU A 215 23.96 -24.16 -0.20
N GLY A 216 23.08 -25.14 0.05
CA GLY A 216 22.43 -25.35 1.35
C GLY A 216 21.22 -24.45 1.63
N VAL A 217 20.96 -23.45 0.79
CA VAL A 217 19.72 -22.65 0.88
C VAL A 217 18.62 -23.27 0.01
N LYS A 218 17.46 -23.54 0.63
CA LYS A 218 16.29 -24.04 -0.12
C LYS A 218 15.79 -22.96 -1.09
N PRO A 219 15.72 -23.27 -2.40
CA PRO A 219 15.13 -22.34 -3.37
C PRO A 219 13.68 -22.02 -3.08
N GLY A 220 13.26 -20.79 -3.36
CA GLY A 220 11.92 -20.31 -3.13
C GLY A 220 11.62 -19.01 -3.89
N PRO A 221 10.49 -18.36 -3.63
CA PRO A 221 10.11 -17.13 -4.33
C PRO A 221 10.87 -15.88 -3.84
N VAL A 222 11.75 -16.01 -2.84
CA VAL A 222 12.48 -14.90 -2.20
C VAL A 222 13.96 -15.19 -2.19
N LEU A 223 14.79 -14.24 -2.65
CA LEU A 223 16.24 -14.32 -2.62
C LEU A 223 16.81 -13.14 -1.83
N LEU A 224 17.23 -13.41 -0.60
CA LEU A 224 17.94 -12.40 0.18
C LEU A 224 19.40 -12.27 -0.31
N LYS A 225 19.96 -11.07 -0.27
CA LYS A 225 21.34 -10.79 -0.69
C LYS A 225 22.38 -11.68 0.01
N LYS A 226 22.20 -11.96 1.30
CA LYS A 226 23.06 -12.86 2.08
C LYS A 226 23.04 -14.31 1.58
N ASP A 227 22.00 -14.70 0.85
CA ASP A 227 21.75 -16.04 0.31
C ASP A 227 21.95 -16.14 -1.19
N ALA A 228 22.30 -15.02 -1.84
CA ALA A 228 22.51 -14.93 -3.26
C ALA A 228 23.95 -15.25 -3.65
N VAL A 229 24.12 -15.98 -4.75
CA VAL A 229 25.40 -16.24 -5.41
C VAL A 229 25.28 -15.98 -6.90
N GLU A 230 26.30 -15.40 -7.51
CA GLU A 230 26.32 -15.14 -8.94
C GLU A 230 26.33 -16.44 -9.76
N ILE A 231 25.50 -16.49 -10.80
CA ILE A 231 25.42 -17.63 -11.73
C ILE A 231 26.62 -17.59 -12.66
N LYS A 232 27.57 -18.52 -12.44
CA LYS A 232 28.75 -18.67 -13.30
C LYS A 232 28.53 -19.61 -14.48
N ASP A 233 27.70 -20.64 -14.29
CA ASP A 233 27.41 -21.68 -15.28
C ASP A 233 25.91 -21.71 -15.58
N ALA A 234 25.55 -21.27 -16.79
CA ALA A 234 24.16 -21.20 -17.26
C ALA A 234 23.60 -22.57 -17.76
N GLY A 235 24.47 -23.58 -17.94
CA GLY A 235 24.07 -24.87 -18.51
C GLY A 235 23.39 -25.82 -17.49
N LYS A 236 23.24 -25.41 -16.23
CA LYS A 236 22.72 -26.26 -15.15
C LYS A 236 21.23 -26.18 -14.92
N PHE A 237 20.53 -25.22 -15.52
CA PHE A 237 19.09 -25.01 -15.26
C PHE A 237 18.22 -25.99 -16.01
N LYS A 238 17.20 -26.48 -15.32
CA LYS A 238 16.19 -27.37 -15.91
C LYS A 238 14.94 -26.59 -16.30
N ALA A 239 14.23 -27.08 -17.32
CA ALA A 239 12.93 -26.50 -17.67
C ALA A 239 11.99 -26.45 -16.44
N LYS A 240 11.24 -25.35 -16.30
CA LYS A 240 10.36 -25.00 -15.17
C LYS A 240 11.08 -24.60 -13.88
N GLU A 241 12.41 -24.45 -13.92
CA GLU A 241 13.12 -23.87 -12.78
C GLU A 241 12.80 -22.39 -12.65
N ARG A 242 12.59 -21.94 -11.40
CA ARG A 242 12.18 -20.55 -11.11
C ARG A 242 13.20 -19.86 -10.22
N LEU A 243 13.46 -18.60 -10.52
CA LEU A 243 14.30 -17.71 -9.72
C LEU A 243 13.59 -16.38 -9.47
N PRO A 244 13.79 -15.77 -8.28
CA PRO A 244 13.23 -14.47 -7.98
C PRO A 244 13.71 -13.38 -8.94
N ARG A 245 12.84 -12.44 -9.26
CA ARG A 245 13.16 -11.29 -10.12
C ARG A 245 14.01 -10.26 -9.41
N GLU A 246 14.00 -10.25 -8.09
CA GLU A 246 14.75 -9.30 -7.28
C GLU A 246 15.64 -10.02 -6.26
N VAL A 247 16.78 -9.37 -5.93
CA VAL A 247 17.61 -9.67 -4.76
C VAL A 247 17.31 -8.64 -3.69
N LEU A 248 17.03 -9.11 -2.47
CA LEU A 248 16.46 -8.30 -1.39
C LEU A 248 17.46 -8.05 -0.26
N GLU A 249 17.47 -6.81 0.21
CA GLU A 249 18.18 -6.38 1.42
C GLU A 249 17.38 -5.25 2.06
N LYS A 250 17.31 -5.16 3.40
CA LYS A 250 16.65 -4.03 4.04
C LYS A 250 17.37 -2.72 3.68
N PRO A 251 16.68 -1.66 3.26
CA PRO A 251 17.31 -0.37 3.03
C PRO A 251 17.90 0.21 4.32
N VAL A 252 19.00 0.95 4.18
CA VAL A 252 19.58 1.76 5.25
C VAL A 252 19.25 3.22 4.99
N GLY A 253 18.68 3.90 5.97
CA GLY A 253 18.19 5.27 5.85
C GLY A 253 16.65 5.32 5.90
N SER A 254 16.08 6.48 5.61
CA SER A 254 14.65 6.78 5.72
C SER A 254 13.78 5.76 4.99
N ARG A 255 14.16 5.37 3.77
CA ARG A 255 13.42 4.36 2.99
C ARG A 255 13.17 3.04 3.73
N GLY A 256 13.98 2.68 4.74
CA GLY A 256 13.90 1.42 5.48
C GLY A 256 13.48 1.56 6.94
N ASP A 257 13.05 2.72 7.39
CA ASP A 257 12.77 2.98 8.80
C ASP A 257 11.38 2.51 9.27
N ILE A 258 10.49 2.15 8.35
CA ILE A 258 9.22 1.51 8.65
C ILE A 258 9.46 0.00 8.83
N GLU A 259 9.48 -0.47 10.08
CA GLU A 259 9.51 -1.90 10.37
C GLU A 259 8.14 -2.51 10.08
N ALA A 260 8.10 -3.59 9.29
CA ALA A 260 6.86 -4.24 8.91
C ALA A 260 7.02 -5.75 8.74
N ARG A 261 6.03 -6.50 9.21
CA ARG A 261 5.93 -7.96 9.03
C ARG A 261 4.52 -8.36 8.69
N GLY A 262 4.36 -9.03 7.56
CA GLY A 262 3.12 -9.68 7.15
C GLY A 262 3.26 -11.20 7.23
N LEU A 263 2.21 -11.85 7.73
CA LEU A 263 2.05 -13.29 7.73
C LEU A 263 0.71 -13.64 7.08
N TRP A 264 0.76 -14.47 6.04
CA TRP A 264 -0.44 -15.06 5.47
C TRP A 264 -0.72 -16.42 6.09
N ASP A 265 -1.92 -16.61 6.61
CA ASP A 265 -2.39 -17.88 7.14
C ASP A 265 -3.87 -18.09 6.79
N LYS A 266 -4.19 -19.25 6.24
CA LYS A 266 -5.56 -19.72 5.99
C LYS A 266 -6.48 -18.70 5.32
N GLY A 267 -5.99 -18.06 4.27
CA GLY A 267 -6.80 -17.11 3.49
C GLY A 267 -6.90 -15.72 4.11
N ARG A 268 -5.92 -15.32 4.89
CA ARG A 268 -5.88 -14.01 5.56
C ARG A 268 -4.45 -13.51 5.71
N TRP A 269 -4.23 -12.26 5.41
CA TRP A 269 -3.05 -11.53 5.82
C TRP A 269 -3.21 -10.92 7.22
N THR A 270 -2.15 -10.97 7.99
CA THR A 270 -1.93 -10.18 9.20
C THR A 270 -0.66 -9.38 8.98
N LEU A 271 -0.75 -8.06 9.01
CA LEU A 271 0.37 -7.13 8.80
C LEU A 271 0.53 -6.24 10.01
N GLU A 272 1.71 -6.29 10.63
CA GLU A 272 2.12 -5.38 11.68
C GLU A 272 3.12 -4.37 11.12
N ILE A 273 2.95 -3.11 11.50
CA ILE A 273 3.81 -2.00 11.12
C ILE A 273 4.19 -1.22 12.36
N LYS A 274 5.47 -0.83 12.45
CA LYS A 274 6.01 0.05 13.48
C LYS A 274 6.87 1.13 12.84
N ARG A 275 6.76 2.36 13.35
CA ARG A 275 7.59 3.48 12.95
C ARG A 275 7.81 4.45 14.11
N ALA A 276 8.90 5.20 14.08
CA ALA A 276 9.08 6.34 14.97
C ALA A 276 7.95 7.35 14.80
N ARG A 277 7.46 7.94 15.89
CA ARG A 277 6.45 8.99 15.86
C ARG A 277 7.01 10.32 15.35
N ASP A 278 8.29 10.54 15.57
CA ASP A 278 9.06 11.66 15.03
C ASP A 278 10.29 11.09 14.32
N THR A 279 10.31 11.17 12.99
CA THR A 279 11.43 10.68 12.17
C THR A 279 12.47 11.77 11.91
N GLY A 280 12.11 13.05 12.19
CA GLY A 280 12.92 14.22 11.86
C GLY A 280 12.72 14.73 10.43
N ASP A 281 12.28 13.91 9.48
CA ASP A 281 11.93 14.36 8.11
C ASP A 281 10.49 14.87 8.08
N LYS A 282 10.32 16.17 8.32
CA LYS A 282 9.01 16.83 8.31
C LYS A 282 8.49 17.14 6.91
N VAL A 283 9.26 16.86 5.88
CA VAL A 283 8.90 17.15 4.48
C VAL A 283 8.24 15.94 3.84
N ASN A 284 8.81 14.76 4.00
CA ASN A 284 8.35 13.54 3.33
C ASN A 284 7.58 12.61 4.26
N ASP A 285 7.73 12.75 5.59
CA ASP A 285 7.18 11.85 6.58
C ASP A 285 6.09 12.49 7.44
N ILE A 286 5.01 11.73 7.66
CA ILE A 286 4.02 12.06 8.68
C ILE A 286 4.65 12.01 10.08
N GLN A 287 4.43 13.06 10.88
CA GLN A 287 4.91 13.14 12.27
C GLN A 287 3.72 12.97 13.22
N PHE A 288 3.72 11.91 14.03
CA PHE A 288 2.66 11.64 15.01
C PHE A 288 2.94 12.26 16.36
N THR A 289 3.27 13.55 16.39
CA THR A 289 3.72 14.27 17.59
C THR A 289 2.62 15.10 18.27
N GLU A 290 1.54 15.41 17.56
CA GLU A 290 0.46 16.26 18.05
C GLU A 290 -0.75 15.42 18.50
N MET A 291 -1.05 15.38 19.81
CA MET A 291 -2.10 14.53 20.39
C MET A 291 -3.53 14.88 19.92
N ALA A 292 -3.82 16.16 19.73
CA ALA A 292 -5.16 16.62 19.37
C ALA A 292 -5.43 16.66 17.86
N ARG A 293 -4.41 16.42 17.06
CA ARG A 293 -4.50 16.50 15.59
C ARG A 293 -5.06 15.21 15.02
N PRO A 294 -6.03 15.27 14.08
CA PRO A 294 -6.38 14.11 13.27
C PRO A 294 -5.29 13.86 12.23
N TYR A 295 -4.90 12.59 12.09
CA TYR A 295 -3.97 12.12 11.05
C TYR A 295 -4.79 11.41 9.98
N TYR A 296 -5.03 12.09 8.86
CA TYR A 296 -5.83 11.54 7.76
C TYR A 296 -5.01 10.58 6.91
N PHE A 297 -5.63 9.46 6.52
CA PHE A 297 -4.97 8.45 5.70
C PHE A 297 -5.94 7.72 4.78
N GLY A 298 -5.38 7.07 3.76
CA GLY A 298 -6.07 6.13 2.88
C GLY A 298 -5.34 4.80 2.85
N ILE A 299 -6.08 3.73 2.50
CA ILE A 299 -5.56 2.38 2.39
C ILE A 299 -5.79 1.88 0.96
N SER A 300 -4.81 1.12 0.40
CA SER A 300 -5.03 0.28 -0.76
C SER A 300 -4.49 -1.13 -0.56
N VAL A 301 -5.21 -2.12 -1.13
CA VAL A 301 -4.90 -3.55 -1.07
C VAL A 301 -4.82 -4.09 -2.49
N HIS A 302 -3.73 -4.79 -2.81
CA HIS A 302 -3.50 -5.42 -4.10
C HIS A 302 -3.36 -6.94 -3.90
N ASP A 303 -4.04 -7.72 -4.73
CA ASP A 303 -4.01 -9.19 -4.74
C ASP A 303 -3.44 -9.68 -6.08
N ASP A 304 -2.29 -10.38 -6.03
CA ASP A 304 -1.53 -10.89 -7.20
C ASP A 304 -1.28 -9.84 -8.29
N GLU A 305 -1.07 -8.60 -7.89
CA GLU A 305 -1.16 -7.48 -8.82
C GLU A 305 0.18 -7.16 -9.48
N GLY A 306 0.20 -7.28 -10.81
CA GLY A 306 1.29 -6.84 -11.67
C GLY A 306 1.08 -5.44 -12.23
N ASP A 307 -0.20 -5.00 -12.37
CA ASP A 307 -0.61 -3.86 -13.19
C ASP A 307 -1.24 -2.76 -12.35
N GLU A 308 -1.28 -2.54 -11.19
CA GLU A 308 -1.77 -1.38 -10.42
C GLU A 308 -3.28 -1.36 -10.07
N GLU A 309 -4.07 -2.33 -10.53
CA GLU A 309 -5.46 -2.43 -10.07
C GLU A 309 -5.51 -2.86 -8.59
N HIS A 310 -6.31 -2.17 -7.79
CA HIS A 310 -6.37 -2.40 -6.35
C HIS A 310 -7.71 -1.95 -5.75
N SER A 311 -8.08 -2.56 -4.62
CA SER A 311 -9.16 -2.05 -3.78
C SER A 311 -8.64 -0.95 -2.88
N HIS A 312 -9.42 0.13 -2.67
CA HIS A 312 -9.00 1.28 -1.87
C HIS A 312 -10.14 1.85 -1.01
N THR A 313 -9.77 2.63 0.01
CA THR A 313 -10.72 3.31 0.91
C THR A 313 -11.02 4.75 0.47
N GLY A 314 -10.86 5.05 -0.81
CA GLY A 314 -10.83 6.40 -1.36
C GLY A 314 -12.10 7.23 -1.24
N ARG A 315 -13.20 6.67 -0.70
CA ARG A 315 -14.44 7.43 -0.46
C ARG A 315 -14.80 7.50 1.02
N THR A 316 -13.91 7.04 1.88
CA THR A 316 -14.09 7.06 3.34
C THR A 316 -13.02 7.93 3.95
N ALA A 317 -13.43 8.92 4.72
CA ALA A 317 -12.50 9.75 5.48
C ALA A 317 -11.96 8.93 6.66
N LEU A 318 -10.75 8.42 6.55
CA LEU A 318 -10.06 7.73 7.64
C LEU A 318 -9.19 8.71 8.40
N LYS A 319 -9.36 8.77 9.72
CA LYS A 319 -8.47 9.54 10.60
C LYS A 319 -7.99 8.70 11.78
N LEU A 320 -6.72 8.80 12.08
CA LEU A 320 -6.11 8.24 13.29
C LEU A 320 -6.01 9.33 14.34
N MET A 321 -6.40 9.00 15.57
CA MET A 321 -6.34 9.88 16.74
C MET A 321 -5.52 9.21 17.85
N LEU A 322 -4.53 9.92 18.37
CA LEU A 322 -3.78 9.49 19.57
C LEU A 322 -4.61 9.76 20.82
N LYS A 323 -4.90 8.73 21.65
CA LYS A 323 -5.75 8.83 22.85
C LYS A 323 -5.08 8.22 24.09
#